data_bda56f7a02909a9ffcfd5004f98d85da
#
_entry.id   bda56f7a02909a9ffcfd5004f98d85da
#
_cell.length_a   1.000
_cell.length_b   1.000
_cell.length_c   1.000
_cell.angle_alpha   90.00
_cell.angle_beta   90.00
_cell.angle_gamma   90.00
#
_symmetry.space_group_name_H-M   'P 1'
#
loop_
_entity.id
_entity.type
_entity.pdbx_description
1 polymer ?
#
loop_
_entity_poly.entity_id
_entity_poly.type
_entity_poly.pdbx_seq_one_letter_code
_entity_poly.pdbx_strand_id
1 'polypeptide(L)'
;MNYLLLAEHGGRTVRVRALPIGIPFQMFEEMAKNAPTSLNENQKCILGVDRLDYTKGLVNRMLCIEKLLDEYPEHIEKVIYLQVHI
;
A
#
# COMPACT_ATOMS: atom_id res chain seq x y z
N MET A 1 -17.74 -12.90 -3.52
CA MET A 1 -18.94 -12.78 -4.37
C MET A 1 -18.52 -12.74 -5.83
N ASN A 2 -19.11 -13.61 -6.63
CA ASN A 2 -18.77 -13.69 -8.06
C ASN A 2 -19.78 -12.87 -8.85
N TYR A 3 -19.31 -11.78 -9.46
CA TYR A 3 -20.12 -11.01 -10.38
C TYR A 3 -19.97 -11.58 -11.78
N LEU A 4 -21.08 -11.98 -12.37
CA LEU A 4 -21.11 -12.45 -13.73
C LEU A 4 -21.96 -11.47 -14.54
N LEU A 5 -21.32 -10.88 -15.55
CA LEU A 5 -21.98 -10.05 -16.53
C LEU A 5 -22.08 -10.80 -17.84
N LEU A 6 -23.17 -10.61 -18.56
CA LEU A 6 -23.33 -11.12 -19.92
C LEU A 6 -23.30 -9.94 -20.89
N ALA A 7 -22.42 -10.03 -21.85
CA ALA A 7 -22.31 -9.05 -22.93
C ALA A 7 -22.70 -9.69 -24.25
N GLU A 8 -23.52 -9.01 -25.04
CA GLU A 8 -23.93 -9.47 -26.37
C GLU A 8 -23.35 -8.58 -27.43
N HIS A 9 -22.74 -9.19 -28.43
CA HIS A 9 -22.20 -8.49 -29.57
C HIS A 9 -22.09 -9.40 -30.78
N GLY A 10 -22.58 -8.94 -31.92
CA GLY A 10 -22.50 -9.71 -33.17
C GLY A 10 -23.14 -11.08 -33.11
N GLY A 11 -24.27 -11.22 -32.40
CA GLY A 11 -24.96 -12.50 -32.21
C GLY A 11 -24.27 -13.46 -31.25
N ARG A 12 -23.25 -13.01 -30.54
CA ARG A 12 -22.53 -13.81 -29.55
C ARG A 12 -22.80 -13.31 -28.14
N THR A 13 -22.91 -14.23 -27.21
CA THR A 13 -22.98 -13.93 -25.79
C THR A 13 -21.64 -14.24 -25.14
N VAL A 14 -21.06 -13.26 -24.46
CA VAL A 14 -19.79 -13.36 -23.79
C VAL A 14 -20.00 -13.21 -22.30
N ARG A 15 -19.39 -14.10 -21.52
CA ARG A 15 -19.38 -14.01 -20.07
C ARG A 15 -18.20 -13.18 -19.62
N VAL A 16 -18.48 -12.23 -18.73
CA VAL A 16 -17.45 -11.38 -18.14
C VAL A 16 -17.46 -11.60 -16.63
N ARG A 17 -16.31 -11.94 -16.07
CA ARG A 17 -16.16 -12.22 -14.64
C ARG A 17 -14.95 -11.47 -14.11
N ALA A 18 -15.09 -10.94 -12.90
CA ALA A 18 -13.97 -10.40 -12.16
C ALA A 18 -13.23 -11.54 -11.46
N LEU A 19 -11.92 -11.63 -11.68
CA LEU A 19 -11.04 -12.61 -11.03
C LEU A 19 -9.92 -11.85 -10.32
N PRO A 20 -10.22 -11.24 -9.17
CA PRO A 20 -9.21 -10.47 -8.45
C PRO A 20 -8.12 -11.36 -7.89
N ILE A 21 -6.93 -10.79 -7.76
CA ILE A 21 -5.82 -11.44 -7.11
C ILE A 21 -5.91 -11.23 -5.59
N GLY A 22 -5.53 -12.23 -4.85
CA GLY A 22 -5.52 -12.16 -3.39
C GLY A 22 -4.19 -12.64 -2.83
N ILE A 23 -4.12 -12.74 -1.51
CA ILE A 23 -2.96 -13.24 -0.78
C ILE A 23 -3.41 -14.27 0.25
N PRO A 24 -2.53 -15.19 0.71
CA PRO A 24 -2.83 -16.06 1.83
C PRO A 24 -2.77 -15.27 3.14
N PHE A 25 -3.86 -14.61 3.47
CA PHE A 25 -3.96 -13.63 4.56
C PHE A 25 -3.48 -14.17 5.90
N GLN A 26 -3.92 -15.39 6.27
CA GLN A 26 -3.58 -15.96 7.58
C GLN A 26 -2.08 -16.17 7.76
N MET A 27 -1.41 -16.58 6.70
CA MET A 27 0.04 -16.76 6.72
C MET A 27 0.76 -15.42 6.99
N PHE A 28 0.36 -14.38 6.29
CA PHE A 28 0.94 -13.04 6.48
C PHE A 28 0.60 -12.46 7.85
N GLU A 29 -0.62 -12.69 8.33
CA GLU A 29 -1.02 -12.26 9.67
C GLU A 29 -0.15 -12.88 10.76
N GLU A 30 0.10 -14.19 10.68
CA GLU A 30 0.97 -14.89 11.62
C GLU A 30 2.41 -14.41 11.56
N MET A 31 2.94 -14.20 10.36
CA MET A 31 4.27 -13.63 10.18
C MET A 31 4.38 -12.25 10.83
N ALA A 32 3.37 -11.42 10.65
CA ALA A 32 3.34 -10.09 11.25
C ALA A 32 3.29 -10.13 12.78
N LYS A 33 2.50 -11.02 13.34
CA LYS A 33 2.40 -11.19 14.80
C LYS A 33 3.70 -11.67 15.43
N ASN A 34 4.46 -12.50 14.72
CA ASN A 34 5.69 -13.08 15.21
C ASN A 34 6.93 -12.24 14.87
N ALA A 35 6.79 -11.23 14.04
CA ALA A 35 7.89 -10.37 13.65
C ALA A 35 8.31 -9.45 14.81
N PRO A 36 9.61 -9.27 15.04
CA PRO A 36 10.07 -8.31 16.03
C PRO A 36 9.72 -6.89 15.58
N THR A 37 9.37 -6.05 16.55
CA THR A 37 9.16 -4.64 16.27
C THR A 37 10.31 -3.82 16.79
N SER A 38 10.80 -2.89 15.97
CA SER A 38 11.83 -1.93 16.35
C SER A 38 11.26 -0.54 16.60
N LEU A 39 9.94 -0.39 16.47
CA LEU A 39 9.29 0.90 16.63
C LEU A 39 8.89 1.14 18.07
N ASN A 40 9.05 2.38 18.49
CA ASN A 40 8.62 2.89 19.77
C ASN A 40 7.09 3.07 19.75
N GLU A 41 6.41 2.82 20.86
CA GLU A 41 4.95 2.99 20.94
C GLU A 41 4.47 4.41 20.64
N ASN A 42 5.34 5.40 20.88
CA ASN A 42 5.02 6.81 20.65
C ASN A 42 5.31 7.27 19.21
N GLN A 43 5.79 6.37 18.37
CA GLN A 43 6.13 6.69 16.99
C GLN A 43 5.20 5.98 16.02
N LYS A 44 4.83 6.68 14.97
CA LYS A 44 4.07 6.11 13.85
C LYS A 44 5.00 5.95 12.66
N CYS A 45 4.87 4.85 11.96
CA CYS A 45 5.66 4.57 10.79
C CYS A 45 4.82 4.63 9.52
N ILE A 46 5.31 5.39 8.56
CA ILE A 46 4.78 5.38 7.20
C ILE A 46 5.75 4.54 6.38
N LEU A 47 5.26 3.44 5.83
CA LEU A 47 6.09 2.50 5.09
C LEU A 47 5.85 2.63 3.59
N GLY A 48 6.93 2.79 2.84
CA GLY A 48 6.93 2.69 1.39
C GLY A 48 7.84 1.55 0.94
N VAL A 49 7.35 0.70 0.05
CA VAL A 49 8.15 -0.39 -0.54
C VAL A 49 8.00 -0.31 -2.05
N ASP A 50 9.05 0.08 -2.73
CA ASP A 50 9.04 0.28 -4.18
C ASP A 50 10.41 0.03 -4.78
N ARG A 51 10.42 -0.11 -6.10
CA ARG A 51 11.66 0.04 -6.84
C ARG A 51 12.04 1.52 -6.87
N LEU A 52 13.33 1.79 -6.90
CA LEU A 52 13.83 3.15 -7.07
C LEU A 52 13.64 3.56 -8.53
N ASP A 53 12.49 4.14 -8.83
CA ASP A 53 12.06 4.47 -10.18
C ASP A 53 11.30 5.80 -10.15
N TYR A 54 11.62 6.70 -11.07
CA TYR A 54 10.97 8.01 -11.16
C TYR A 54 9.46 7.92 -11.39
N THR A 55 8.97 6.84 -11.99
CA THR A 55 7.54 6.65 -12.27
C THR A 55 6.71 6.35 -11.02
N LYS A 56 7.35 6.05 -9.89
CA LYS A 56 6.65 5.69 -8.65
C LYS A 56 6.32 6.88 -7.76
N GLY A 57 6.61 8.09 -8.21
CA GLY A 57 6.27 9.30 -7.47
C GLY A 57 7.01 9.46 -6.15
N LEU A 58 8.24 8.92 -6.04
CA LEU A 58 9.02 8.97 -4.81
C LEU A 58 9.29 10.41 -4.36
N VAL A 59 9.66 11.29 -5.31
CA VAL A 59 9.92 12.71 -5.01
C VAL A 59 8.66 13.37 -4.45
N ASN A 60 7.51 13.10 -5.05
CA ASN A 60 6.24 13.66 -4.59
C ASN A 60 5.88 13.16 -3.19
N ARG A 61 6.18 11.90 -2.87
CA ARG A 61 5.99 11.37 -1.52
C ARG A 61 6.86 12.08 -0.49
N MET A 62 8.12 12.34 -0.83
CA MET A 62 9.02 13.10 0.05
C MET A 62 8.51 14.51 0.29
N LEU A 63 8.01 15.18 -0.76
CA LEU A 63 7.41 16.50 -0.65
C LEU A 63 6.14 16.47 0.22
N CYS A 64 5.34 15.41 0.14
CA CYS A 64 4.17 15.24 1.00
C CYS A 64 4.56 15.12 2.48
N ILE A 65 5.60 14.35 2.79
CA ILE A 65 6.10 14.21 4.16
C ILE A 65 6.62 15.55 4.68
N GLU A 66 7.40 16.26 3.86
CA GLU A 66 7.87 17.59 4.21
C GLU A 66 6.72 18.54 4.52
N LYS A 67 5.71 18.56 3.67
CA LYS A 67 4.52 19.39 3.88
C LYS A 67 3.76 19.01 5.14
N LEU A 68 3.63 17.71 5.41
CA LEU A 68 2.98 17.22 6.63
C LEU A 68 3.67 17.78 7.87
N LEU A 69 4.99 17.74 7.91
CA LEU A 69 5.75 18.21 9.07
C LEU A 69 5.75 19.74 9.18
N ASP A 70 5.70 20.45 8.06
CA ASP A 70 5.61 21.91 8.04
C ASP A 70 4.24 22.41 8.56
N GLU A 71 3.18 21.76 8.13
CA GLU A 71 1.82 22.16 8.52
C GLU A 71 1.42 21.64 9.91
N TYR A 72 1.99 20.52 10.33
CA TYR A 72 1.69 19.86 11.59
C TYR A 72 2.97 19.54 12.35
N PRO A 73 3.66 20.57 12.87
CA PRO A 73 4.96 20.38 13.53
C PRO A 73 4.91 19.51 14.78
N GLU A 74 3.75 19.24 15.33
CA GLU A 74 3.58 18.29 16.43
C GLU A 74 3.96 16.86 16.10
N HIS A 75 4.07 16.53 14.82
CA HIS A 75 4.49 15.21 14.37
C HIS A 75 6.00 15.05 14.21
N ILE A 76 6.76 16.11 14.33
CA ILE A 76 8.22 16.05 14.25
C ILE A 76 8.73 15.15 15.38
N GLU A 77 9.62 14.20 15.00
CA GLU A 77 10.16 13.15 15.87
C GLU A 77 9.14 12.07 16.30
N LYS A 78 7.86 12.21 15.92
CA LYS A 78 6.82 11.24 16.24
C LYS A 78 6.41 10.39 15.04
N VAL A 79 6.80 10.79 13.84
CA VAL A 79 6.53 10.07 12.60
C VAL A 79 7.85 9.69 11.95
N ILE A 80 7.97 8.42 11.57
CA ILE A 80 9.10 7.89 10.83
C ILE A 80 8.61 7.49 9.44
N TYR A 81 9.31 7.93 8.42
CA TYR A 81 9.08 7.44 7.06
C TYR A 81 10.19 6.46 6.71
N LEU A 82 9.79 5.22 6.45
CA LEU A 82 10.70 4.15 6.08
C LEU A 82 10.48 3.78 4.61
N GLN A 83 11.47 4.00 3.79
CA GLN A 83 11.42 3.63 2.38
C GLN A 83 12.34 2.45 2.12
N VAL A 84 11.77 1.37 1.60
CA VAL A 84 12.53 0.17 1.21
C VAL A 84 12.62 0.14 -0.31
N HIS A 85 13.84 0.10 -0.82
CA HIS A 85 14.12 -0.04 -2.25
C HIS A 85 14.48 -1.48 -2.57
N ILE A 86 13.94 -1.95 -3.66
CA ILE A 86 14.21 -3.31 -4.15
C ILE A 86 15.05 -3.24 -5.43
#